data_4d188da0dc94fcf047d4185ae4c7f2cc
#
_entry.id   4d188da0dc94fcf047d4185ae4c7f2cc
#
_cell.length_a   1.000
_cell.length_b   1.000
_cell.length_c   1.000
_cell.angle_alpha   90.00
_cell.angle_beta   90.00
_cell.angle_gamma   90.00
#
_symmetry.space_group_name_H-M   'P 1'
#
loop_
_entity.id
_entity.type
_entity.pdbx_description
1 polymer ?
#
loop_
_entity_poly.entity_id
_entity_poly.type
_entity_poly.pdbx_seq_one_letter_code
_entity_poly.pdbx_strand_id
1 'polypeptide(L)'
;MTDHFSDQIITSKIKLRNKSKDYVSNFKQIEKFIKKEIAEIEILKNSSKSIIPEISYDELDLVDSKTIENIHKRGCLIIRDVFEDNKIVKINEELEEYIEGNGYYEDQ
;
A
#
# COMPACT_ATOMS: atom_id res chain seq x y z
N MET A 1 -26.26 -4.03 -33.99
CA MET A 1 -26.17 -4.64 -32.65
C MET A 1 -25.43 -3.65 -31.76
N THR A 2 -26.16 -2.82 -31.05
CA THR A 2 -25.54 -1.94 -30.07
C THR A 2 -25.01 -2.80 -28.94
N ASP A 3 -23.74 -2.66 -28.68
CA ASP A 3 -23.03 -3.42 -27.65
C ASP A 3 -23.66 -3.08 -26.28
N HIS A 4 -24.35 -4.03 -25.68
CA HIS A 4 -25.01 -3.89 -24.38
C HIS A 4 -24.04 -3.37 -23.29
N PHE A 5 -22.76 -3.67 -23.41
CA PHE A 5 -21.69 -3.15 -22.55
C PHE A 5 -21.48 -1.64 -22.72
N SER A 6 -21.46 -1.15 -23.96
CA SER A 6 -21.30 0.28 -24.23
C SER A 6 -22.41 1.12 -23.64
N ASP A 7 -23.65 0.63 -23.73
CA ASP A 7 -24.83 1.30 -23.14
C ASP A 7 -24.76 1.33 -21.60
N GLN A 8 -24.32 0.25 -20.97
CA GLN A 8 -24.11 0.19 -19.53
C GLN A 8 -23.02 1.16 -19.06
N ILE A 9 -21.90 1.25 -19.78
CA ILE A 9 -20.80 2.18 -19.48
C ILE A 9 -21.31 3.63 -19.60
N ILE A 10 -22.00 3.97 -20.67
CA ILE A 10 -22.56 5.33 -20.89
C ILE A 10 -23.53 5.67 -19.77
N THR A 11 -24.45 4.76 -19.44
CA THR A 11 -25.44 4.97 -18.37
C THR A 11 -24.76 5.19 -17.02
N SER A 12 -23.73 4.41 -16.70
CA SER A 12 -22.95 4.55 -15.46
C SER A 12 -22.19 5.88 -15.40
N LYS A 13 -21.60 6.31 -16.52
CA LYS A 13 -20.93 7.63 -16.62
C LYS A 13 -21.91 8.78 -16.40
N ILE A 14 -23.10 8.70 -16.99
CA ILE A 14 -24.15 9.72 -16.80
C ILE A 14 -24.59 9.78 -15.34
N LYS A 15 -24.83 8.62 -14.70
CA LYS A 15 -25.18 8.55 -13.28
C LYS A 15 -24.12 9.17 -12.39
N LEU A 16 -22.85 8.85 -12.61
CA LEU A 16 -21.74 9.43 -11.87
C LEU A 16 -21.64 10.95 -12.06
N ARG A 17 -21.77 11.40 -13.29
CA ARG A 17 -21.72 12.84 -13.62
C ARG A 17 -22.87 13.61 -12.96
N ASN A 18 -24.08 13.04 -12.92
CA ASN A 18 -25.23 13.65 -12.28
C ASN A 18 -25.13 13.68 -10.75
N LYS A 19 -24.43 12.69 -10.15
CA LYS A 19 -24.13 12.68 -8.70
C LYS A 19 -23.06 13.70 -8.33
N SER A 20 -22.10 13.95 -9.21
CA SER A 20 -20.99 14.90 -9.00
C SER A 20 -21.33 16.26 -9.62
N LYS A 21 -22.25 17.00 -9.01
CA LYS A 21 -22.74 18.29 -9.55
C LYS A 21 -21.61 19.31 -9.79
N ASP A 22 -20.48 19.21 -9.07
CA ASP A 22 -19.35 20.11 -9.21
C ASP A 22 -18.03 19.35 -9.37
N TYR A 23 -17.95 18.52 -10.43
CA TYR A 23 -16.79 17.66 -10.67
C TYR A 23 -15.51 18.47 -10.94
N VAL A 24 -15.59 19.69 -11.45
CA VAL A 24 -14.42 20.55 -11.70
C VAL A 24 -13.83 21.04 -10.38
N SER A 25 -14.67 21.50 -9.45
CA SER A 25 -14.22 21.91 -8.12
C SER A 25 -13.68 20.72 -7.33
N ASN A 26 -14.37 19.58 -7.37
CA ASN A 26 -13.91 18.36 -6.73
C ASN A 26 -12.54 17.90 -7.26
N PHE A 27 -12.32 17.97 -8.58
CA PHE A 27 -11.04 17.65 -9.17
C PHE A 27 -9.92 18.59 -8.69
N LYS A 28 -10.18 19.89 -8.63
CA LYS A 28 -9.21 20.86 -8.08
C LYS A 28 -8.89 20.62 -6.61
N GLN A 29 -9.87 20.21 -5.82
CA GLN A 29 -9.65 19.87 -4.41
C GLN A 29 -8.78 18.62 -4.29
N ILE A 30 -9.02 17.57 -5.09
CA ILE A 30 -8.20 16.37 -5.15
C ILE A 30 -6.77 16.70 -5.59
N GLU A 31 -6.60 17.52 -6.62
CA GLU A 31 -5.28 17.97 -7.09
C GLU A 31 -4.51 18.69 -5.97
N LYS A 32 -5.17 19.60 -5.25
CA LYS A 32 -4.58 20.30 -4.11
C LYS A 32 -4.19 19.35 -2.98
N PHE A 33 -5.05 18.36 -2.69
CA PHE A 33 -4.77 17.33 -1.70
C PHE A 33 -3.54 16.49 -2.09
N ILE A 34 -3.48 16.02 -3.33
CA ILE A 34 -2.34 15.23 -3.84
C ILE A 34 -1.04 16.03 -3.77
N LYS A 35 -1.04 17.31 -4.16
CA LYS A 35 0.16 18.16 -4.04
C LYS A 35 0.63 18.31 -2.60
N LYS A 36 -0.29 18.44 -1.65
CA LYS A 36 0.04 18.48 -0.22
C LYS A 36 0.66 17.16 0.25
N GLU A 37 0.08 16.03 -0.15
CA GLU A 37 0.60 14.70 0.21
C GLU A 37 2.02 14.46 -0.35
N ILE A 38 2.27 14.86 -1.59
CA ILE A 38 3.59 14.77 -2.21
C ILE A 38 4.61 15.59 -1.41
N ALA A 39 4.27 16.82 -1.03
CA ALA A 39 5.15 17.66 -0.23
C ALA A 39 5.46 17.04 1.15
N GLU A 40 4.47 16.43 1.82
CA GLU A 40 4.68 15.71 3.08
C GLU A 40 5.61 14.50 2.91
N ILE A 41 5.45 13.73 1.82
CA ILE A 41 6.32 12.59 1.50
C ILE A 41 7.76 13.05 1.25
N GLU A 42 7.95 14.15 0.53
CA GLU A 42 9.28 14.72 0.29
C GLU A 42 9.97 15.16 1.60
N ILE A 43 9.23 15.77 2.52
CA ILE A 43 9.75 16.14 3.85
C ILE A 43 10.19 14.89 4.62
N LEU A 44 9.37 13.83 4.64
CA LEU A 44 9.72 12.59 5.31
C LEU A 44 10.97 11.96 4.70
N LYS A 45 11.04 11.89 3.37
CA LYS A 45 12.20 11.37 2.63
C LYS A 45 13.48 12.14 2.97
N ASN A 46 13.42 13.46 2.97
CA ASN A 46 14.57 14.31 3.25
C ASN A 46 15.01 14.27 4.71
N SER A 47 14.12 13.91 5.63
CA SER A 47 14.42 13.72 7.05
C SER A 47 14.81 12.29 7.41
N SER A 48 15.02 11.41 6.43
CA SER A 48 15.34 9.98 6.63
C SER A 48 14.30 9.23 7.46
N LYS A 49 13.05 9.71 7.47
CA LYS A 49 11.94 9.04 8.12
C LYS A 49 11.23 8.09 7.15
N SER A 50 10.69 7.01 7.68
CA SER A 50 9.89 6.09 6.88
C SER A 50 8.63 6.77 6.34
N ILE A 51 8.36 6.58 5.05
CA ILE A 51 7.13 7.06 4.40
C ILE A 51 5.97 6.13 4.74
N ILE A 52 6.23 4.83 4.84
CA ILE A 52 5.27 3.82 5.24
C ILE A 52 5.31 3.71 6.76
N PRO A 53 4.17 3.74 7.46
CA PRO A 53 4.13 3.52 8.90
C PRO A 53 4.76 2.19 9.28
N GLU A 54 5.57 2.20 10.32
CA GLU A 54 6.22 1.00 10.86
C GLU A 54 5.80 0.83 12.31
N ILE A 55 5.47 -0.39 12.69
CA ILE A 55 5.08 -0.75 14.06
C ILE A 55 5.84 -2.02 14.43
N SER A 56 6.39 -2.07 15.65
CA SER A 56 6.90 -3.33 16.21
C SER A 56 5.74 -4.25 16.57
N TYR A 57 5.92 -5.55 16.39
CA TYR A 57 4.90 -6.55 16.69
C TYR A 57 4.40 -6.46 18.14
N ASP A 58 5.30 -6.20 19.07
CA ASP A 58 4.99 -6.06 20.50
C ASP A 58 4.16 -4.81 20.83
N GLU A 59 4.13 -3.83 19.92
CA GLU A 59 3.41 -2.56 20.10
C GLU A 59 2.06 -2.51 19.36
N LEU A 60 1.64 -3.61 18.71
CA LEU A 60 0.41 -3.64 17.92
C LEU A 60 -0.84 -3.26 18.71
N ASP A 61 -0.91 -3.65 19.99
CA ASP A 61 -2.04 -3.34 20.88
C ASP A 61 -2.01 -1.91 21.41
N LEU A 62 -0.92 -1.17 21.21
CA LEU A 62 -0.69 0.18 21.73
C LEU A 62 -0.78 1.27 20.63
N VAL A 63 -1.25 0.90 19.44
CA VAL A 63 -1.29 1.80 18.29
C VAL A 63 -2.24 2.95 18.53
N ASP A 64 -1.74 4.18 18.43
CA ASP A 64 -2.54 5.39 18.60
C ASP A 64 -3.39 5.71 17.33
N SER A 65 -4.39 6.57 17.51
CA SER A 65 -5.31 6.95 16.42
C SER A 65 -4.58 7.66 15.27
N LYS A 66 -3.52 8.40 15.55
CA LYS A 66 -2.72 9.10 14.53
C LYS A 66 -1.98 8.10 13.63
N THR A 67 -1.44 7.04 14.21
CA THR A 67 -0.79 5.96 13.46
C THR A 67 -1.80 5.23 12.60
N ILE A 68 -3.01 4.95 13.12
CA ILE A 68 -4.11 4.34 12.35
C ILE A 68 -4.50 5.23 11.16
N GLU A 69 -4.65 6.54 11.36
CA GLU A 69 -4.92 7.49 10.27
C GLU A 69 -3.83 7.46 9.20
N ASN A 70 -2.56 7.40 9.59
CA ASN A 70 -1.44 7.29 8.66
C ASN A 70 -1.46 5.98 7.88
N ILE A 71 -1.81 4.86 8.51
CA ILE A 71 -1.97 3.57 7.83
C ILE A 71 -3.08 3.66 6.78
N HIS A 72 -4.23 4.22 7.11
CA HIS A 72 -5.32 4.43 6.16
C HIS A 72 -4.91 5.35 5.01
N LYS A 73 -4.16 6.41 5.31
CA LYS A 73 -3.67 7.39 4.34
C LYS A 73 -2.66 6.78 3.36
N ARG A 74 -1.74 5.93 3.84
CA ARG A 74 -0.71 5.28 3.02
C ARG A 74 -1.17 3.98 2.38
N GLY A 75 -2.20 3.35 2.92
CA GLY A 75 -2.76 2.08 2.43
C GLY A 75 -1.90 0.86 2.70
N CYS A 76 -0.85 0.99 3.51
CA CYS A 76 0.07 -0.09 3.86
C CYS A 76 0.74 0.15 5.22
N LEU A 77 1.28 -0.91 5.77
CA LEU A 77 1.94 -0.94 7.08
C LEU A 77 3.09 -1.94 7.04
N ILE A 78 4.21 -1.61 7.69
CA ILE A 78 5.30 -2.53 7.95
C ILE A 78 5.21 -2.94 9.43
N ILE A 79 5.12 -4.24 9.67
CA ILE A 79 5.19 -4.81 11.01
C ILE A 79 6.59 -5.42 11.16
N ARG A 80 7.34 -4.94 12.14
CA ARG A 80 8.70 -5.42 12.45
C ARG A 80 8.70 -6.40 13.60
N ASP A 81 9.75 -7.17 13.67
CA ASP A 81 10.06 -8.06 14.80
C ASP A 81 8.97 -9.11 15.07
N VAL A 82 8.28 -9.57 13.99
CA VAL A 82 7.26 -10.63 14.11
C VAL A 82 7.88 -11.96 14.47
N PHE A 83 9.10 -12.21 13.99
CA PHE A 83 9.85 -13.44 14.25
C PHE A 83 11.23 -13.10 14.83
N GLU A 84 11.74 -14.01 15.65
CA GLU A 84 13.12 -13.93 16.14
C GLU A 84 14.12 -14.13 14.99
N ASP A 85 15.09 -13.25 14.86
CA ASP A 85 16.07 -13.25 13.75
C ASP A 85 16.79 -14.61 13.62
N ASN A 86 17.18 -15.21 14.73
CA ASN A 86 17.85 -16.52 14.74
C ASN A 86 16.97 -17.64 14.14
N LYS A 87 15.66 -17.59 14.35
CA LYS A 87 14.74 -18.57 13.76
C LYS A 87 14.61 -18.41 12.26
N ILE A 88 14.57 -17.15 11.79
CA ILE A 88 14.47 -16.84 10.35
C ILE A 88 15.73 -17.25 9.62
N VAL A 89 16.91 -16.91 10.18
CA VAL A 89 18.20 -17.31 9.60
C VAL A 89 18.26 -18.83 9.46
N LYS A 90 17.91 -19.56 10.52
CA LYS A 90 17.89 -21.02 10.48
C LYS A 90 16.92 -21.61 9.44
N ILE A 91 15.73 -21.05 9.32
CA ILE A 91 14.75 -21.48 8.30
C ILE A 91 15.30 -21.22 6.87
N ASN A 92 15.97 -20.09 6.65
CA ASN A 92 16.58 -19.80 5.36
C ASN A 92 17.73 -20.77 5.04
N GLU A 93 18.58 -21.06 6.00
CA GLU A 93 19.66 -22.05 5.84
C GLU A 93 19.10 -23.45 5.51
N GLU A 94 18.09 -23.90 6.24
CA GLU A 94 17.42 -25.19 5.98
C GLU A 94 16.76 -25.22 4.60
N LEU A 95 16.19 -24.09 4.13
CA LEU A 95 15.59 -23.97 2.81
C LEU A 95 16.65 -24.01 1.71
N GLU A 96 17.78 -23.31 1.87
CA GLU A 96 18.89 -23.34 0.94
C GLU A 96 19.48 -24.76 0.81
N GLU A 97 19.73 -25.43 1.92
CA GLU A 97 20.18 -26.82 1.95
C GLU A 97 19.19 -27.76 1.24
N TYR A 98 17.89 -27.55 1.43
CA TYR A 98 16.86 -28.34 0.77
C TYR A 98 16.85 -28.12 -0.75
N ILE A 99 16.99 -26.88 -1.20
CA ILE A 99 17.02 -26.54 -2.63
C ILE A 99 18.27 -27.10 -3.29
N GLU A 100 19.44 -26.94 -2.67
CA GLU A 100 20.71 -27.47 -3.18
C GLU A 100 20.69 -28.98 -3.20
N GLY A 101 20.23 -29.63 -2.12
CA GLY A 101 20.17 -31.11 -2.01
C GLY A 101 19.23 -31.77 -3.00
N ASN A 102 18.28 -31.02 -3.55
CA ASN A 102 17.33 -31.54 -4.56
C ASN A 102 17.67 -31.10 -6.01
N GLY A 103 18.78 -30.40 -6.21
CA GLY A 103 19.25 -30.03 -7.55
C GLY A 103 18.32 -29.12 -8.34
N TYR A 104 17.50 -28.29 -7.70
CA TYR A 104 16.51 -27.42 -8.37
C TYR A 104 17.12 -26.41 -9.37
N TYR A 105 18.43 -26.16 -9.30
CA TYR A 105 19.14 -25.24 -10.18
C TYR A 105 19.94 -25.95 -11.29
N GLU A 106 19.97 -27.27 -11.33
CA GLU A 106 20.80 -28.02 -12.28
C GLU A 106 20.17 -28.14 -13.67
N ASP A 107 18.85 -27.85 -13.80
CA ASP A 107 18.07 -27.99 -15.04
C ASP A 107 17.86 -26.67 -15.81
N GLN A 108 18.70 -25.63 -15.61
CA GLN A 108 18.58 -24.36 -16.34
C GLN A 108 19.73 -24.14 -17.33
#